data_17c2c1c20814afa7c98a3ecd2138c3e4
#
_entry.id   17c2c1c20814afa7c98a3ecd2138c3e4
#
_cell.length_a   1.000
_cell.length_b   1.000
_cell.length_c   1.000
_cell.angle_alpha   90.00
_cell.angle_beta   90.00
_cell.angle_gamma   90.00
#
_symmetry.space_group_name_H-M   'P 1'
#
loop_
_entity.id
_entity.type
_entity.pdbx_description
1 polymer ?
#
loop_
_entity_poly.entity_id
_entity_poly.type
_entity_poly.pdbx_seq_one_letter_code
_entity_poly.pdbx_strand_id
1 'polypeptide(L)'
;MRLATLTTPNLPELEALGGRKALLERHIPLLIKGGHAEGDLIVDRLDLAEGQGSDWADPRIETRNTHGTGCTLASAIATGLGQGFTLEQSIERARLFVRLALHDAPGLGQGHGPMGHQYVREDAMVEGPSLNQVTVGCTNYAAAVDFYKALGLQQIVDSPSNGYARFEVPNGVTFSIHASEDIGTSTVVYFESKRLDAWVSELLSEGFAFEQMPQDESWGWREARLLDPSGNIVCLYSAGENRRYPAWRI
;
A
#
# COMPACT_ATOMS: atom_id res chain seq x y z
N MET A 1 17.71 16.35 23.36
CA MET A 1 18.12 15.51 22.23
C MET A 1 19.11 14.38 22.58
N ARG A 2 19.97 14.46 23.59
CA ARG A 2 20.94 13.37 23.91
C ARG A 2 20.33 11.99 24.24
N LEU A 3 19.02 11.93 24.48
CA LEU A 3 18.30 10.70 24.82
C LEU A 3 17.33 10.21 23.71
N ALA A 4 17.32 10.88 22.55
CA ALA A 4 16.43 10.49 21.47
C ALA A 4 17.03 9.32 20.67
N THR A 5 16.24 8.30 20.38
CA THR A 5 16.59 7.18 19.49
C THR A 5 16.62 7.63 18.02
N LEU A 6 15.78 8.59 17.66
CA LEU A 6 15.64 9.14 16.31
C LEU A 6 15.19 10.60 16.41
N THR A 7 15.66 11.45 15.50
CA THR A 7 15.13 12.80 15.29
C THR A 7 14.51 12.90 13.91
N THR A 8 13.30 13.47 13.79
CA THR A 8 12.52 13.47 12.55
C THR A 8 12.16 14.90 12.07
N PRO A 9 13.13 15.77 11.75
CA PRO A 9 12.84 17.12 11.29
C PRO A 9 12.34 17.16 9.86
N ASN A 10 11.51 18.15 9.53
CA ASN A 10 11.34 18.61 8.16
C ASN A 10 12.47 19.57 7.77
N LEU A 11 12.51 20.04 6.50
CA LEU A 11 13.59 20.89 6.02
C LEU A 11 13.72 22.21 6.81
N PRO A 12 12.64 22.99 7.09
CA PRO A 12 12.73 24.17 7.94
C PRO A 12 13.17 23.89 9.38
N GLU A 13 12.70 22.80 9.97
CA GLU A 13 13.11 22.37 11.32
C GLU A 13 14.59 21.97 11.34
N LEU A 14 15.09 21.31 10.29
CA LEU A 14 16.48 20.92 10.15
C LEU A 14 17.40 22.14 10.16
N GLU A 15 17.05 23.18 9.41
CA GLU A 15 17.80 24.44 9.37
C GLU A 15 17.82 25.13 10.73
N ALA A 16 16.66 25.23 11.39
CA ALA A 16 16.53 25.83 12.72
C ALA A 16 17.34 25.09 13.80
N LEU A 17 17.59 23.80 13.62
CA LEU A 17 18.38 22.95 14.52
C LEU A 17 19.90 22.99 14.24
N GLY A 18 20.35 23.82 13.29
CA GLY A 18 21.75 23.98 12.94
C GLY A 18 22.23 23.12 11.78
N GLY A 19 21.29 22.51 11.06
CA GLY A 19 21.54 21.73 9.86
C GLY A 19 21.97 20.27 10.13
N ARG A 20 22.05 19.52 9.04
CA ARG A 20 22.34 18.07 9.06
C ARG A 20 23.64 17.72 9.81
N LYS A 21 24.73 18.48 9.54
CA LYS A 21 26.04 18.23 10.15
C LYS A 21 26.01 18.34 11.67
N ALA A 22 25.41 19.40 12.19
CA ALA A 22 25.33 19.64 13.63
C ALA A 22 24.52 18.58 14.39
N LEU A 23 23.54 17.97 13.73
CA LEU A 23 22.74 16.90 14.32
C LEU A 23 23.47 15.54 14.28
N LEU A 24 24.15 15.21 13.19
CA LEU A 24 24.93 13.98 13.07
C LEU A 24 26.11 13.91 14.04
N GLU A 25 26.75 15.05 14.35
CA GLU A 25 27.81 15.14 15.37
C GLU A 25 27.34 14.74 16.77
N ARG A 26 26.02 14.65 16.98
CA ARG A 26 25.41 14.18 18.24
C ARG A 26 25.19 12.67 18.30
N HIS A 27 25.59 11.93 17.26
CA HIS A 27 25.42 10.47 17.11
C HIS A 27 23.97 9.99 17.29
N ILE A 28 22.98 10.77 16.85
CA ILE A 28 21.56 10.41 16.85
C ILE A 28 21.14 10.20 15.41
N PRO A 29 20.47 9.08 15.06
CA PRO A 29 19.89 8.88 13.75
C PRO A 29 18.93 10.02 13.39
N LEU A 30 18.96 10.43 12.13
CA LEU A 30 18.25 11.59 11.62
C LEU A 30 17.40 11.19 10.43
N LEU A 31 16.07 11.26 10.57
CA LEU A 31 15.14 11.09 9.46
C LEU A 31 14.70 12.47 8.95
N ILE A 32 15.25 12.91 7.83
CA ILE A 32 14.89 14.15 7.17
C ILE A 32 13.65 13.92 6.33
N LYS A 33 12.55 14.61 6.65
CA LYS A 33 11.27 14.48 5.95
C LYS A 33 11.21 15.38 4.71
N GLY A 34 10.95 14.80 3.54
CA GLY A 34 10.87 15.49 2.25
C GLY A 34 9.54 16.15 1.93
N GLY A 35 8.54 16.05 2.79
CA GLY A 35 7.17 16.53 2.48
C GLY A 35 7.05 18.04 2.19
N HIS A 36 8.04 18.86 2.58
CA HIS A 36 8.11 20.30 2.30
C HIS A 36 8.98 20.63 1.07
N ALA A 37 9.60 19.64 0.42
CA ALA A 37 10.31 19.86 -0.84
C ALA A 37 9.33 20.08 -2.00
N GLU A 38 9.75 20.80 -3.02
CA GLU A 38 9.00 20.95 -4.27
C GLU A 38 9.12 19.68 -5.13
N GLY A 39 8.14 19.44 -6.01
CA GLY A 39 8.14 18.36 -6.98
C GLY A 39 7.14 17.25 -6.69
N ASP A 40 7.06 16.28 -7.63
CA ASP A 40 6.07 15.21 -7.65
C ASP A 40 6.44 14.02 -6.74
N LEU A 41 7.67 14.00 -6.23
CA LEU A 41 8.16 12.98 -5.32
C LEU A 41 8.40 13.54 -3.92
N ILE A 42 8.06 12.77 -2.92
CA ILE A 42 8.46 12.99 -1.53
C ILE A 42 9.59 12.03 -1.23
N VAL A 43 10.76 12.58 -0.88
CA VAL A 43 11.94 11.79 -0.52
C VAL A 43 12.25 11.99 0.96
N ASP A 44 12.11 10.93 1.75
CA ASP A 44 12.55 10.92 3.15
C ASP A 44 13.90 10.21 3.23
N ARG A 45 14.82 10.79 3.99
CA ARG A 45 16.19 10.29 4.10
C ARG A 45 16.54 9.98 5.55
N LEU A 46 16.95 8.75 5.80
CA LEU A 46 17.58 8.34 7.06
C LEU A 46 19.09 8.48 6.94
N ASP A 47 19.68 9.23 7.85
CA ASP A 47 21.12 9.32 8.03
C ASP A 47 21.51 8.71 9.38
N LEU A 48 22.43 7.75 9.36
CA LEU A 48 23.04 7.15 10.54
C LEU A 48 24.41 7.79 10.82
N ALA A 49 24.85 7.77 12.09
CA ALA A 49 26.10 8.39 12.51
C ALA A 49 27.34 7.82 11.81
N GLU A 50 27.29 6.57 11.37
CA GLU A 50 28.39 5.86 10.71
C GLU A 50 28.42 6.05 9.19
N GLY A 51 27.64 7.01 8.66
CA GLY A 51 27.62 7.33 7.22
C GLY A 51 26.79 6.38 6.35
N GLN A 52 26.16 5.38 6.95
CA GLN A 52 25.14 4.55 6.30
C GLN A 52 23.79 5.27 6.36
N GLY A 53 22.93 5.03 5.38
CA GLY A 53 21.59 5.63 5.35
C GLY A 53 20.72 4.99 4.29
N SER A 54 19.43 5.29 4.37
CA SER A 54 18.41 4.79 3.44
C SER A 54 17.56 5.96 2.95
N ASP A 55 17.18 5.93 1.69
CA ASP A 55 16.26 6.90 1.09
C ASP A 55 14.99 6.18 0.65
N TRP A 56 13.85 6.81 0.87
CA TRP A 56 12.55 6.34 0.40
C TRP A 56 11.89 7.44 -0.43
N ALA A 57 11.52 7.12 -1.66
CA ALA A 57 10.87 8.03 -2.56
C ALA A 57 9.47 7.53 -2.93
N ASP A 58 8.46 8.36 -2.77
CA ASP A 58 7.08 8.06 -3.12
C ASP A 58 6.45 9.23 -3.90
N PRO A 59 5.49 8.97 -4.78
CA PRO A 59 4.70 10.01 -5.41
C PRO A 59 3.99 10.88 -4.37
N ARG A 60 3.91 12.18 -4.63
CA ARG A 60 3.15 13.12 -3.80
C ARG A 60 1.66 12.81 -3.89
N ILE A 61 0.98 12.79 -2.75
CA ILE A 61 -0.47 12.65 -2.68
C ILE A 61 -1.07 14.06 -2.67
N GLU A 62 -1.88 14.37 -3.67
CA GLU A 62 -2.58 15.64 -3.79
C GLU A 62 -3.75 15.69 -2.81
N THR A 63 -3.53 16.30 -1.64
CA THR A 63 -4.55 16.43 -0.60
C THR A 63 -4.34 17.67 0.24
N ARG A 64 -5.43 18.25 0.76
CA ARG A 64 -5.41 19.32 1.76
C ARG A 64 -5.35 18.79 3.19
N ASN A 65 -5.61 17.51 3.40
CA ASN A 65 -5.77 16.89 4.72
C ASN A 65 -4.42 16.45 5.31
N THR A 66 -3.49 17.39 5.43
CA THR A 66 -2.11 17.13 5.84
C THR A 66 -1.82 17.41 7.32
N HIS A 67 -2.85 17.80 8.09
CA HIS A 67 -2.65 18.12 9.50
C HIS A 67 -2.25 16.88 10.30
N GLY A 68 -1.15 16.98 11.02
CA GLY A 68 -0.65 15.93 11.90
C GLY A 68 0.21 14.85 11.22
N THR A 69 0.55 14.97 9.93
CA THR A 69 1.38 13.96 9.21
C THR A 69 2.70 13.69 9.92
N GLY A 70 3.42 14.74 10.35
CA GLY A 70 4.70 14.61 11.06
C GLY A 70 4.57 13.93 12.43
N CYS A 71 3.53 14.31 13.20
CA CYS A 71 3.27 13.70 14.50
C CYS A 71 2.88 12.23 14.35
N THR A 72 2.04 11.90 13.36
CA THR A 72 1.64 10.53 13.07
C THR A 72 2.83 9.67 12.65
N LEU A 73 3.68 10.19 11.75
CA LEU A 73 4.90 9.49 11.34
C LEU A 73 5.80 9.17 12.54
N ALA A 74 6.08 10.16 13.39
CA ALA A 74 6.93 9.97 14.56
C ALA A 74 6.33 8.96 15.56
N SER A 75 5.02 9.03 15.81
CA SER A 75 4.31 8.10 16.71
C SER A 75 4.30 6.67 16.16
N ALA A 76 4.06 6.51 14.86
CA ALA A 76 4.06 5.21 14.22
C ALA A 76 5.47 4.57 14.22
N ILE A 77 6.54 5.36 14.00
CA ILE A 77 7.92 4.87 14.13
C ILE A 77 8.18 4.42 15.56
N ALA A 78 7.83 5.22 16.56
CA ALA A 78 8.01 4.88 17.97
C ALA A 78 7.26 3.58 18.34
N THR A 79 6.05 3.39 17.80
CA THR A 79 5.27 2.17 17.98
C THR A 79 5.98 0.95 17.38
N GLY A 80 6.49 1.08 16.15
CA GLY A 80 7.23 0.00 15.49
C GLY A 80 8.47 -0.42 16.28
N LEU A 81 9.27 0.55 16.73
CA LEU A 81 10.43 0.29 17.60
C LEU A 81 10.03 -0.39 18.91
N GLY A 82 8.92 0.06 19.53
CA GLY A 82 8.38 -0.57 20.74
C GLY A 82 7.87 -1.98 20.54
N GLN A 83 7.50 -2.36 19.32
CA GLN A 83 7.12 -3.71 18.90
C GLN A 83 8.33 -4.59 18.51
N GLY A 84 9.56 -4.05 18.52
CA GLY A 84 10.78 -4.80 18.21
C GLY A 84 11.20 -4.79 16.75
N PHE A 85 10.57 -3.99 15.89
CA PHE A 85 11.02 -3.80 14.50
C PHE A 85 12.33 -3.01 14.44
N THR A 86 13.12 -3.22 13.40
CA THR A 86 14.30 -2.38 13.13
C THR A 86 13.88 -0.93 12.86
N LEU A 87 14.84 -0.02 12.84
CA LEU A 87 14.58 1.39 12.56
C LEU A 87 14.03 1.58 11.14
N GLU A 88 14.63 0.92 10.15
CA GLU A 88 14.20 0.96 8.75
C GLU A 88 12.79 0.39 8.59
N GLN A 89 12.51 -0.78 9.15
CA GLN A 89 11.17 -1.39 9.12
C GLN A 89 10.12 -0.48 9.79
N SER A 90 10.48 0.15 10.91
CA SER A 90 9.59 1.07 11.61
C SER A 90 9.29 2.31 10.78
N ILE A 91 10.29 2.84 10.05
CA ILE A 91 10.12 3.98 9.14
C ILE A 91 9.24 3.60 7.95
N GLU A 92 9.50 2.46 7.30
CA GLU A 92 8.69 1.99 6.15
C GLU A 92 7.23 1.80 6.53
N ARG A 93 6.95 1.12 7.65
CA ARG A 93 5.60 0.94 8.19
C ARG A 93 4.92 2.28 8.48
N ALA A 94 5.62 3.20 9.12
CA ALA A 94 5.09 4.50 9.47
C ALA A 94 4.78 5.35 8.23
N ARG A 95 5.63 5.31 7.20
CA ARG A 95 5.40 5.99 5.92
C ARG A 95 4.17 5.43 5.21
N LEU A 96 4.05 4.10 5.13
CA LEU A 96 2.88 3.45 4.56
C LEU A 96 1.61 3.82 5.32
N PHE A 97 1.64 3.82 6.67
CA PHE A 97 0.50 4.23 7.50
C PHE A 97 0.05 5.66 7.18
N VAL A 98 1.00 6.61 7.11
CA VAL A 98 0.68 8.02 6.80
C VAL A 98 0.10 8.14 5.40
N ARG A 99 0.64 7.44 4.41
CA ARG A 99 0.14 7.47 3.02
C ARG A 99 -1.29 6.94 2.92
N LEU A 100 -1.58 5.80 3.55
CA LEU A 100 -2.94 5.25 3.59
C LEU A 100 -3.90 6.19 4.30
N ALA A 101 -3.49 6.80 5.41
CA ALA A 101 -4.31 7.76 6.13
C ALA A 101 -4.57 9.06 5.33
N LEU A 102 -3.66 9.46 4.44
CA LEU A 102 -3.85 10.59 3.52
C LEU A 102 -4.85 10.25 2.42
N HIS A 103 -4.81 9.05 1.85
CA HIS A 103 -5.78 8.58 0.86
C HIS A 103 -7.20 8.50 1.43
N ASP A 104 -7.33 8.01 2.65
CA ASP A 104 -8.63 7.84 3.33
C ASP A 104 -9.04 9.06 4.16
N ALA A 105 -8.47 10.22 3.87
CA ALA A 105 -8.78 11.44 4.61
C ALA A 105 -10.24 11.87 4.41
N PRO A 106 -10.99 12.18 5.48
CA PRO A 106 -12.43 12.42 5.41
C PRO A 106 -12.83 13.76 4.78
N GLY A 107 -11.87 14.61 4.40
CA GLY A 107 -12.15 15.89 3.74
C GLY A 107 -12.85 16.92 4.62
N LEU A 108 -12.70 16.86 5.93
CA LEU A 108 -13.38 17.76 6.87
C LEU A 108 -12.73 19.15 6.92
N GLY A 109 -13.58 20.18 6.99
CA GLY A 109 -13.17 21.57 7.17
C GLY A 109 -12.71 22.26 5.88
N GLN A 110 -12.32 23.55 6.01
CA GLN A 110 -11.89 24.40 4.87
C GLN A 110 -10.36 24.60 4.80
N GLY A 111 -9.62 24.22 5.84
CA GLY A 111 -8.16 24.34 5.94
C GLY A 111 -7.46 23.00 5.78
N HIS A 112 -6.30 22.85 6.46
CA HIS A 112 -5.59 21.58 6.54
C HIS A 112 -6.38 20.61 7.41
N GLY A 113 -7.16 19.74 6.77
CA GLY A 113 -8.01 18.76 7.45
C GLY A 113 -7.23 17.59 8.05
N PRO A 114 -7.91 16.75 8.86
CA PRO A 114 -7.30 15.55 9.46
C PRO A 114 -7.13 14.45 8.43
N MET A 115 -6.14 13.58 8.68
CA MET A 115 -5.98 12.31 7.98
C MET A 115 -7.01 11.27 8.44
N GLY A 116 -7.21 10.22 7.65
CA GLY A 116 -8.13 9.12 7.95
C GLY A 116 -7.50 7.99 8.76
N HIS A 117 -6.91 8.27 9.93
CA HIS A 117 -6.22 7.29 10.76
C HIS A 117 -7.05 6.03 11.06
N GLN A 118 -8.34 6.20 11.30
CA GLN A 118 -9.27 5.13 11.65
C GLN A 118 -9.57 4.17 10.47
N TYR A 119 -9.19 4.55 9.25
CA TYR A 119 -9.40 3.73 8.06
C TYR A 119 -8.16 2.94 7.65
N VAL A 120 -7.00 3.23 8.27
CA VAL A 120 -5.77 2.46 8.01
C VAL A 120 -5.88 1.07 8.64
N ARG A 121 -5.58 0.06 7.85
CA ARG A 121 -5.68 -1.33 8.29
C ARG A 121 -4.31 -1.97 8.41
N GLU A 122 -4.13 -2.79 9.44
CA GLU A 122 -2.85 -3.47 9.71
C GLU A 122 -2.48 -4.48 8.62
N ASP A 123 -3.46 -5.09 7.95
CA ASP A 123 -3.23 -6.03 6.86
C ASP A 123 -2.44 -5.43 5.69
N ALA A 124 -2.56 -4.11 5.47
CA ALA A 124 -1.75 -3.39 4.48
C ALA A 124 -0.27 -3.25 4.88
N MET A 125 0.10 -3.63 6.11
CA MET A 125 1.42 -3.40 6.70
C MET A 125 2.17 -4.70 7.04
N VAL A 126 1.59 -5.86 6.77
CA VAL A 126 2.19 -7.17 7.06
C VAL A 126 3.09 -7.60 5.89
N GLU A 127 4.26 -8.15 6.20
CA GLU A 127 5.12 -8.80 5.21
C GLU A 127 4.65 -10.23 4.93
N GLY A 128 4.75 -10.65 3.67
CA GLY A 128 4.36 -11.99 3.23
C GLY A 128 3.15 -12.01 2.30
N PRO A 129 2.77 -13.20 1.81
CA PRO A 129 1.58 -13.37 0.97
C PRO A 129 0.31 -13.00 1.73
N SER A 130 -0.55 -12.21 1.09
CA SER A 130 -1.83 -11.79 1.66
C SER A 130 -2.95 -12.12 0.68
N LEU A 131 -3.94 -12.89 1.14
CA LEU A 131 -5.16 -13.14 0.39
C LEU A 131 -6.11 -11.97 0.58
N ASN A 132 -6.25 -11.13 -0.44
CA ASN A 132 -7.01 -9.89 -0.33
C ASN A 132 -8.02 -9.63 -1.47
N GLN A 133 -8.12 -10.53 -2.44
CA GLN A 133 -9.13 -10.45 -3.49
C GLN A 133 -9.52 -11.84 -3.99
N VAL A 134 -10.83 -12.03 -4.20
CA VAL A 134 -11.39 -13.20 -4.90
C VAL A 134 -12.27 -12.68 -6.03
N THR A 135 -12.15 -13.26 -7.23
CA THR A 135 -13.04 -13.02 -8.36
C THR A 135 -13.86 -14.28 -8.63
N VAL A 136 -15.18 -14.11 -8.72
CA VAL A 136 -16.08 -15.21 -9.06
C VAL A 136 -16.75 -14.94 -10.42
N GLY A 137 -17.06 -16.01 -11.15
CA GLY A 137 -17.84 -15.90 -12.38
C GLY A 137 -19.30 -15.56 -12.11
N CYS A 138 -19.94 -14.88 -13.07
CA CYS A 138 -21.38 -14.65 -13.06
C CYS A 138 -21.95 -14.75 -14.47
N THR A 139 -23.13 -15.36 -14.61
CA THR A 139 -23.83 -15.47 -15.86
C THR A 139 -24.72 -14.27 -16.20
N ASN A 140 -25.08 -13.49 -15.17
CA ASN A 140 -25.84 -12.26 -15.32
C ASN A 140 -25.17 -11.14 -14.51
N TYR A 141 -24.44 -10.27 -15.20
CA TYR A 141 -23.67 -9.19 -14.62
C TYR A 141 -24.53 -8.24 -13.76
N ALA A 142 -25.64 -7.73 -14.32
CA ALA A 142 -26.48 -6.74 -13.63
C ALA A 142 -27.08 -7.33 -12.34
N ALA A 143 -27.65 -8.53 -12.41
CA ALA A 143 -28.21 -9.19 -11.24
C ALA A 143 -27.14 -9.47 -10.16
N ALA A 144 -25.92 -9.85 -10.56
CA ALA A 144 -24.82 -10.07 -9.64
C ALA A 144 -24.38 -8.74 -8.96
N VAL A 145 -24.28 -7.63 -9.71
CA VAL A 145 -23.97 -6.33 -9.15
C VAL A 145 -25.01 -5.92 -8.09
N ASP A 146 -26.31 -6.02 -8.44
CA ASP A 146 -27.40 -5.66 -7.53
C ASP A 146 -27.40 -6.54 -6.27
N PHE A 147 -27.14 -7.84 -6.43
CA PHE A 147 -27.05 -8.79 -5.33
C PHE A 147 -25.93 -8.41 -4.33
N TYR A 148 -24.71 -8.17 -4.82
CA TYR A 148 -23.59 -7.86 -3.92
C TYR A 148 -23.71 -6.46 -3.28
N LYS A 149 -24.31 -5.49 -3.96
CA LYS A 149 -24.67 -4.20 -3.35
C LYS A 149 -25.72 -4.37 -2.26
N ALA A 150 -26.75 -5.17 -2.49
CA ALA A 150 -27.78 -5.48 -1.51
C ALA A 150 -27.22 -6.25 -0.31
N LEU A 151 -26.18 -7.07 -0.52
CA LEU A 151 -25.43 -7.74 0.56
C LEU A 151 -24.60 -6.77 1.40
N GLY A 152 -24.53 -5.50 1.04
CA GLY A 152 -23.82 -4.46 1.77
C GLY A 152 -22.37 -4.22 1.31
N LEU A 153 -21.94 -4.79 0.18
CA LEU A 153 -20.61 -4.51 -0.38
C LEU A 153 -20.63 -3.16 -1.11
N GLN A 154 -19.60 -2.36 -0.88
CA GLN A 154 -19.43 -1.09 -1.59
C GLN A 154 -18.83 -1.34 -2.98
N GLN A 155 -19.56 -1.02 -4.04
CA GLN A 155 -19.01 -1.08 -5.40
C GLN A 155 -17.96 0.03 -5.58
N ILE A 156 -16.75 -0.34 -6.02
CA ILE A 156 -15.62 0.58 -6.27
C ILE A 156 -15.13 0.56 -7.71
N VAL A 157 -15.55 -0.43 -8.51
CA VAL A 157 -15.34 -0.47 -9.97
C VAL A 157 -16.61 -0.98 -10.65
N ASP A 158 -17.02 -0.30 -11.72
CA ASP A 158 -18.10 -0.69 -12.60
C ASP A 158 -17.64 -0.66 -14.06
N SER A 159 -17.59 -1.83 -14.70
CA SER A 159 -17.16 -1.97 -16.10
C SER A 159 -18.05 -2.97 -16.85
N PRO A 160 -19.31 -2.57 -17.14
CA PRO A 160 -20.28 -3.47 -17.79
C PRO A 160 -19.83 -3.96 -19.17
N SER A 161 -19.10 -3.13 -19.93
CA SER A 161 -18.55 -3.48 -21.25
C SER A 161 -17.53 -4.62 -21.19
N ASN A 162 -16.86 -4.78 -20.05
CA ASN A 162 -15.90 -5.85 -19.80
C ASN A 162 -16.49 -6.98 -18.93
N GLY A 163 -17.78 -6.88 -18.56
CA GLY A 163 -18.44 -7.82 -17.66
C GLY A 163 -17.79 -7.88 -16.26
N TYR A 164 -17.16 -6.79 -15.79
CA TYR A 164 -16.38 -6.78 -14.55
C TYR A 164 -16.86 -5.73 -13.57
N ALA A 165 -17.08 -6.14 -12.32
CA ALA A 165 -17.25 -5.21 -11.19
C ALA A 165 -16.39 -5.62 -10.01
N ARG A 166 -15.96 -4.63 -9.20
CA ARG A 166 -15.22 -4.83 -7.95
C ARG A 166 -15.93 -4.14 -6.81
N PHE A 167 -15.90 -4.79 -5.68
CA PHE A 167 -16.49 -4.35 -4.43
C PHE A 167 -15.43 -4.33 -3.33
N GLU A 168 -15.59 -3.42 -2.40
CA GLU A 168 -14.82 -3.37 -1.15
C GLU A 168 -15.73 -3.79 0.01
N VAL A 169 -15.22 -4.64 0.89
CA VAL A 169 -15.90 -4.97 2.14
C VAL A 169 -15.37 -4.10 3.28
N PRO A 170 -16.09 -3.95 4.42
CA PRO A 170 -15.68 -3.05 5.50
C PRO A 170 -14.28 -3.30 6.05
N ASN A 171 -13.74 -4.50 5.90
CA ASN A 171 -12.38 -4.83 6.30
C ASN A 171 -11.30 -4.45 5.26
N GLY A 172 -11.65 -3.80 4.14
CA GLY A 172 -10.73 -3.39 3.09
C GLY A 172 -10.31 -4.50 2.12
N VAL A 173 -10.78 -5.75 2.33
CA VAL A 173 -10.62 -6.83 1.37
C VAL A 173 -11.52 -6.55 0.16
N THR A 174 -11.05 -6.90 -1.04
CA THR A 174 -11.82 -6.70 -2.25
C THR A 174 -12.40 -8.01 -2.76
N PHE A 175 -13.60 -7.90 -3.33
CA PHE A 175 -14.31 -8.97 -4.01
C PHE A 175 -14.67 -8.50 -5.41
N SER A 176 -14.62 -9.35 -6.41
CA SER A 176 -15.00 -8.98 -7.77
C SER A 176 -15.82 -10.06 -8.45
N ILE A 177 -16.59 -9.63 -9.45
CA ILE A 177 -17.35 -10.51 -10.35
C ILE A 177 -16.85 -10.31 -11.77
N HIS A 178 -16.89 -11.38 -12.55
CA HIS A 178 -16.58 -11.36 -13.98
C HIS A 178 -17.60 -12.20 -14.75
N ALA A 179 -18.16 -11.64 -15.82
CA ALA A 179 -19.11 -12.35 -16.65
C ALA A 179 -18.43 -13.56 -17.32
N SER A 180 -19.02 -14.74 -17.16
CA SER A 180 -18.53 -16.00 -17.72
C SER A 180 -19.71 -16.93 -18.04
N GLU A 181 -19.63 -17.67 -19.14
CA GLU A 181 -20.58 -18.72 -19.47
C GLU A 181 -20.35 -19.98 -18.62
N ASP A 182 -19.11 -20.22 -18.20
CA ASP A 182 -18.71 -21.33 -17.33
C ASP A 182 -18.36 -20.82 -15.94
N ILE A 183 -19.25 -21.05 -15.00
CA ILE A 183 -19.08 -20.61 -13.61
C ILE A 183 -18.08 -21.49 -12.84
N GLY A 184 -17.91 -22.74 -13.26
CA GLY A 184 -17.08 -23.73 -12.57
C GLY A 184 -15.57 -23.48 -12.67
N THR A 185 -15.12 -22.74 -13.70
CA THR A 185 -13.69 -22.51 -13.99
C THR A 185 -13.29 -21.03 -13.91
N SER A 186 -14.19 -20.13 -13.50
CA SER A 186 -13.96 -18.69 -13.56
C SER A 186 -13.50 -18.07 -12.24
N THR A 187 -13.28 -18.86 -11.19
CA THR A 187 -12.76 -18.35 -9.91
C THR A 187 -11.26 -18.12 -10.02
N VAL A 188 -10.82 -16.91 -9.67
CA VAL A 188 -9.41 -16.55 -9.57
C VAL A 188 -9.11 -16.07 -8.14
N VAL A 189 -8.11 -16.70 -7.51
CA VAL A 189 -7.66 -16.32 -6.17
C VAL A 189 -6.40 -15.48 -6.29
N TYR A 190 -6.39 -14.31 -5.67
CA TYR A 190 -5.30 -13.34 -5.78
C TYR A 190 -4.48 -13.28 -4.49
N PHE A 191 -3.15 -13.41 -4.62
CA PHE A 191 -2.20 -13.21 -3.54
C PHE A 191 -1.27 -12.04 -3.87
N GLU A 192 -1.27 -11.01 -3.04
CA GLU A 192 -0.39 -9.85 -3.22
C GLU A 192 0.97 -10.06 -2.57
N SER A 193 2.03 -9.67 -3.27
CA SER A 193 3.39 -9.63 -2.73
C SER A 193 4.14 -8.41 -3.23
N LYS A 194 4.82 -7.69 -2.33
CA LYS A 194 5.73 -6.60 -2.69
C LYS A 194 7.00 -7.10 -3.40
N ARG A 195 7.30 -8.40 -3.29
CA ARG A 195 8.47 -9.07 -3.85
C ARG A 195 8.08 -10.11 -4.90
N LEU A 196 7.11 -9.77 -5.77
CA LEU A 196 6.52 -10.73 -6.71
C LEU A 196 7.58 -11.51 -7.51
N ASP A 197 8.50 -10.82 -8.18
CA ASP A 197 9.50 -11.47 -9.05
C ASP A 197 10.42 -12.42 -8.27
N ALA A 198 10.85 -12.01 -7.08
CA ALA A 198 11.66 -12.85 -6.20
C ALA A 198 10.87 -14.09 -5.73
N TRP A 199 9.63 -13.90 -5.32
CA TRP A 199 8.75 -15.00 -4.89
C TRP A 199 8.47 -15.99 -6.03
N VAL A 200 8.17 -15.49 -7.24
CA VAL A 200 8.03 -16.37 -8.42
C VAL A 200 9.30 -17.14 -8.70
N SER A 201 10.48 -16.51 -8.59
CA SER A 201 11.76 -17.20 -8.77
C SER A 201 12.01 -18.30 -7.72
N GLU A 202 11.63 -18.05 -6.48
CA GLU A 202 11.68 -19.03 -5.38
C GLU A 202 10.77 -20.23 -5.71
N LEU A 203 9.50 -19.98 -6.09
CA LEU A 203 8.55 -21.03 -6.46
C LEU A 203 8.99 -21.85 -7.67
N LEU A 204 9.58 -21.22 -8.69
CA LEU A 204 10.15 -21.91 -9.84
C LEU A 204 11.27 -22.88 -9.40
N SER A 205 12.11 -22.47 -8.46
CA SER A 205 13.17 -23.33 -7.92
C SER A 205 12.64 -24.52 -7.13
N GLU A 206 11.43 -24.41 -6.59
CA GLU A 206 10.68 -25.46 -5.90
C GLU A 206 9.86 -26.36 -6.85
N GLY A 207 9.88 -26.06 -8.16
CA GLY A 207 9.23 -26.87 -9.20
C GLY A 207 7.80 -26.46 -9.55
N PHE A 208 7.34 -25.28 -9.12
CA PHE A 208 6.04 -24.76 -9.56
C PHE A 208 6.08 -24.39 -11.03
N ALA A 209 5.00 -24.72 -11.77
CA ALA A 209 4.80 -24.35 -13.16
C ALA A 209 3.88 -23.14 -13.26
N PHE A 210 4.25 -22.16 -14.07
CA PHE A 210 3.46 -20.94 -14.30
C PHE A 210 2.85 -20.94 -15.70
N GLU A 211 1.56 -20.62 -15.80
CA GLU A 211 0.87 -20.36 -17.05
C GLU A 211 1.25 -18.97 -17.62
N GLN A 212 1.56 -18.03 -16.72
CA GLN A 212 2.00 -16.69 -17.06
C GLN A 212 3.11 -16.26 -16.10
N MET A 213 4.25 -15.87 -16.66
CA MET A 213 5.36 -15.28 -15.91
C MET A 213 5.05 -13.82 -15.53
N PRO A 214 5.76 -13.24 -14.53
CA PRO A 214 5.52 -11.87 -14.12
C PRO A 214 5.60 -10.88 -15.28
N GLN A 215 4.49 -10.21 -15.57
CA GLN A 215 4.39 -9.16 -16.60
C GLN A 215 3.56 -7.99 -16.09
N ASP A 216 3.82 -6.80 -16.64
CA ASP A 216 3.08 -5.59 -16.32
C ASP A 216 1.79 -5.55 -17.15
N GLU A 217 0.66 -5.40 -16.46
CA GLU A 217 -0.66 -5.36 -17.07
C GLU A 217 -1.14 -3.91 -17.29
N SER A 218 -2.00 -3.72 -18.25
CA SER A 218 -2.50 -2.38 -18.65
C SER A 218 -3.28 -1.65 -17.55
N TRP A 219 -3.76 -2.39 -16.54
CA TRP A 219 -4.44 -1.83 -15.36
C TRP A 219 -3.50 -1.47 -14.21
N GLY A 220 -2.18 -1.46 -14.46
CA GLY A 220 -1.18 -0.99 -13.49
C GLY A 220 -0.79 -2.01 -12.43
N TRP A 221 -1.08 -3.29 -12.64
CA TRP A 221 -0.61 -4.39 -11.81
C TRP A 221 0.47 -5.18 -12.54
N ARG A 222 1.37 -5.78 -11.76
CA ARG A 222 2.29 -6.79 -12.24
C ARG A 222 1.80 -8.15 -11.77
N GLU A 223 1.55 -9.09 -12.70
CA GLU A 223 0.90 -10.36 -12.42
C GLU A 223 1.70 -11.56 -12.93
N ALA A 224 1.59 -12.68 -12.20
CA ALA A 224 1.97 -14.01 -12.62
C ALA A 224 0.84 -14.97 -12.32
N ARG A 225 0.62 -16.00 -13.16
CA ARG A 225 -0.49 -16.93 -13.00
C ARG A 225 -0.03 -18.36 -13.03
N LEU A 226 -0.62 -19.18 -12.17
CA LEU A 226 -0.41 -20.62 -12.10
C LEU A 226 -1.73 -21.31 -11.76
N LEU A 227 -1.76 -22.63 -11.97
CA LEU A 227 -2.90 -23.46 -11.59
C LEU A 227 -2.59 -24.17 -10.27
N ASP A 228 -3.60 -24.29 -9.42
CA ASP A 228 -3.52 -25.20 -8.28
C ASP A 228 -3.71 -26.66 -8.78
N PRO A 229 -3.50 -27.69 -7.91
CA PRO A 229 -3.68 -29.10 -8.30
C PRO A 229 -5.09 -29.47 -8.76
N SER A 230 -6.08 -28.63 -8.51
CA SER A 230 -7.48 -28.80 -8.93
C SER A 230 -7.85 -28.01 -10.19
N GLY A 231 -6.88 -27.20 -10.72
CA GLY A 231 -7.08 -26.37 -11.89
C GLY A 231 -7.65 -24.99 -11.62
N ASN A 232 -7.74 -24.55 -10.35
CA ASN A 232 -8.13 -23.18 -10.05
C ASN A 232 -7.00 -22.22 -10.39
N ILE A 233 -7.36 -21.06 -10.95
CA ILE A 233 -6.36 -20.02 -11.27
C ILE A 233 -5.94 -19.30 -9.98
N VAL A 234 -4.64 -19.31 -9.72
CA VAL A 234 -4.00 -18.52 -8.69
C VAL A 234 -3.23 -17.40 -9.37
N CYS A 235 -3.54 -16.16 -9.02
CA CYS A 235 -2.87 -14.96 -9.50
C CYS A 235 -1.98 -14.41 -8.39
N LEU A 236 -0.67 -14.44 -8.60
CA LEU A 236 0.30 -13.75 -7.76
C LEU A 236 0.50 -12.36 -8.35
N TYR A 237 0.41 -11.30 -7.54
CA TYR A 237 0.48 -9.96 -8.10
C TYR A 237 1.15 -8.96 -7.18
N SER A 238 1.56 -7.83 -7.77
CA SER A 238 2.02 -6.64 -7.08
C SER A 238 1.30 -5.43 -7.66
N ALA A 239 0.56 -4.71 -6.83
CA ALA A 239 -0.22 -3.54 -7.26
C ALA A 239 0.04 -2.30 -6.40
N GLY A 240 0.57 -2.47 -5.18
CA GLY A 240 0.78 -1.37 -4.26
C GLY A 240 -0.52 -0.56 -4.02
N GLU A 241 -0.42 0.76 -4.14
CA GLU A 241 -1.57 1.65 -3.97
C GLU A 241 -2.66 1.44 -5.04
N ASN A 242 -2.30 1.02 -6.26
CA ASN A 242 -3.25 0.78 -7.36
C ASN A 242 -4.24 -0.36 -7.08
N ARG A 243 -3.99 -1.20 -6.07
CA ARG A 243 -4.96 -2.19 -5.64
C ARG A 243 -6.23 -1.53 -5.11
N ARG A 244 -6.06 -0.53 -4.25
CA ARG A 244 -7.18 0.14 -3.55
C ARG A 244 -7.57 1.46 -4.21
N TYR A 245 -6.60 2.14 -4.84
CA TYR A 245 -6.78 3.45 -5.47
C TYR A 245 -6.39 3.42 -6.97
N PRO A 246 -7.05 2.56 -7.79
CA PRO A 246 -6.79 2.57 -9.22
C PRO A 246 -7.29 3.87 -9.84
N ALA A 247 -6.68 4.30 -10.96
CA ALA A 247 -7.05 5.53 -11.67
C ALA A 247 -8.54 5.58 -12.12
N TRP A 248 -9.20 4.43 -12.20
CA TRP A 248 -10.63 4.29 -12.55
C TRP A 248 -11.54 4.01 -11.36
N ARG A 249 -11.08 4.27 -10.14
CA ARG A 249 -11.92 4.17 -8.94
C ARG A 249 -13.06 5.18 -9.03
N ILE A 250 -14.29 4.75 -8.71
CA ILE A 250 -15.51 5.57 -8.62
C ILE A 250 -15.71 6.12 -7.21
#